data_678095332e2130bbe9fef76923b609c0
#
_entry.id   678095332e2130bbe9fef76923b609c0
#
_cell.length_a   1.000
_cell.length_b   1.000
_cell.length_c   1.000
_cell.angle_alpha   90.00
_cell.angle_beta   90.00
_cell.angle_gamma   90.00
#
_symmetry.space_group_name_H-M   'P 1'
#
loop_
_entity.id
_entity.type
_entity.pdbx_description
1 polymer ?
#
loop_
_entity_poly.entity_id
_entity_poly.type
_entity_poly.pdbx_seq_one_letter_code
_entity_poly.pdbx_strand_id
1 'polypeptide(L)'
;MLTPETGYMYINDKDGSLIVSLDYLRTADEHYLYLDVIHELVHIKQFFDGKNLFDEAFSYVERPTEIEAYRVAVDEARKMGMSEEAIADYLYVEWVTRKEYKQLLKTLGVNSGS
;
A
#
# COMPACT_ATOMS: atom_id res chain seq x y z
N MET A 1 8.98 12.68 7.26
CA MET A 1 9.08 14.04 6.67
C MET A 1 7.84 14.35 5.85
N LEU A 2 7.25 15.52 6.05
CA LEU A 2 6.10 15.96 5.26
C LEU A 2 6.57 16.77 4.05
N THR A 3 5.97 16.53 2.89
CA THR A 3 6.25 17.29 1.67
C THR A 3 4.96 17.93 1.15
N PRO A 4 5.05 19.10 0.49
CA PRO A 4 3.87 19.71 -0.14
C PRO A 4 3.55 19.15 -1.52
N GLU A 5 4.37 18.24 -2.02
CA GLU A 5 4.21 17.69 -3.36
C GLU A 5 3.06 16.71 -3.44
N THR A 6 2.54 16.54 -4.65
CA THR A 6 1.52 15.53 -4.91
C THR A 6 2.12 14.14 -4.79
N GLY A 7 1.30 13.19 -4.40
CA GLY A 7 1.71 11.84 -4.09
C GLY A 7 1.06 11.46 -2.77
N TYR A 8 1.37 10.30 -2.25
CA TYR A 8 0.71 9.80 -1.06
C TYR A 8 1.68 9.73 0.10
N MET A 9 2.23 8.57 0.33
CA MET A 9 3.31 8.38 1.28
C MET A 9 4.19 7.22 0.80
N TYR A 10 5.44 7.24 1.22
CA TYR A 10 6.39 6.19 0.85
C TYR A 10 7.54 6.17 1.84
N ILE A 11 8.31 5.11 1.79
CA ILE A 11 9.50 4.96 2.61
C ILE A 11 10.72 5.39 1.81
N ASN A 12 11.57 6.22 2.41
CA ASN A 12 12.88 6.53 1.85
C ASN A 12 13.78 5.31 2.12
N ASP A 13 14.20 4.63 1.04
CA ASP A 13 14.99 3.40 1.15
C ASP A 13 16.44 3.62 1.54
N LYS A 14 16.84 4.85 1.75
CA LYS A 14 18.19 5.18 2.21
C LYS A 14 18.29 5.20 3.73
N ASP A 15 17.25 5.66 4.42
CA ASP A 15 17.29 5.82 5.88
C ASP A 15 16.06 5.26 6.59
N GLY A 16 15.08 4.73 5.85
CA GLY A 16 13.87 4.14 6.43
C GLY A 16 12.85 5.17 6.89
N SER A 17 13.03 6.45 6.57
CA SER A 17 12.08 7.47 6.99
C SER A 17 10.79 7.43 6.18
N LEU A 18 9.69 7.81 6.82
CA LEU A 18 8.38 7.91 6.17
C LEU A 18 8.22 9.30 5.57
N ILE A 19 7.93 9.35 4.28
CA ILE A 19 7.67 10.59 3.55
C ILE A 19 6.17 10.65 3.27
N VAL A 20 5.53 11.75 3.67
CA VAL A 20 4.07 11.91 3.52
C VAL A 20 3.77 13.22 2.80
N SER A 21 2.90 13.15 1.79
CA SER A 21 2.37 14.35 1.13
C SER A 21 1.45 15.09 2.09
N LEU A 22 1.66 16.40 2.23
CA LEU A 22 0.82 17.24 3.07
C LEU A 22 -0.63 17.28 2.56
N ASP A 23 -0.81 17.39 1.24
CA ASP A 23 -2.13 17.40 0.65
C ASP A 23 -2.87 16.08 0.90
N TYR A 24 -2.17 14.96 0.73
CA TYR A 24 -2.75 13.67 1.01
C TYR A 24 -3.19 13.54 2.47
N LEU A 25 -2.33 13.99 3.39
CA LEU A 25 -2.63 13.93 4.83
C LEU A 25 -3.89 14.72 5.19
N ARG A 26 -4.14 15.84 4.49
CA ARG A 26 -5.31 16.70 4.74
C ARG A 26 -6.59 16.18 4.12
N THR A 27 -6.50 15.49 2.98
CA THR A 27 -7.67 15.15 2.16
C THR A 27 -8.00 13.67 2.12
N ALA A 28 -7.12 12.81 2.58
CA ALA A 28 -7.34 11.37 2.54
C ALA A 28 -8.48 10.95 3.47
N ASP A 29 -9.23 9.95 3.04
CA ASP A 29 -10.19 9.26 3.89
C ASP A 29 -9.45 8.65 5.09
N GLU A 30 -10.02 8.76 6.30
CA GLU A 30 -9.39 8.26 7.52
C GLU A 30 -9.02 6.78 7.46
N HIS A 31 -9.92 5.96 6.90
CA HIS A 31 -9.68 4.52 6.80
C HIS A 31 -8.54 4.24 5.84
N TYR A 32 -8.52 4.94 4.70
CA TYR A 32 -7.45 4.77 3.72
C TYR A 32 -6.11 5.26 4.28
N LEU A 33 -6.13 6.38 4.99
CA LEU A 33 -4.93 6.91 5.62
C LEU A 33 -4.38 5.92 6.65
N TYR A 34 -5.24 5.35 7.47
CA TYR A 34 -4.85 4.34 8.45
C TYR A 34 -4.21 3.12 7.77
N LEU A 35 -4.85 2.62 6.71
CA LEU A 35 -4.32 1.46 5.98
C LEU A 35 -3.00 1.77 5.29
N ASP A 36 -2.84 2.98 4.77
CA ASP A 36 -1.57 3.41 4.17
C ASP A 36 -0.47 3.48 5.22
N VAL A 37 -0.77 3.96 6.41
CA VAL A 37 0.20 3.96 7.51
C VAL A 37 0.60 2.53 7.87
N ILE A 38 -0.35 1.61 7.98
CA ILE A 38 -0.09 0.19 8.24
C ILE A 38 0.82 -0.39 7.15
N HIS A 39 0.48 -0.12 5.88
CA HIS A 39 1.27 -0.58 4.73
C HIS A 39 2.73 -0.10 4.84
N GLU A 40 2.91 1.18 5.13
CA GLU A 40 4.24 1.77 5.21
C GLU A 40 5.02 1.31 6.45
N LEU A 41 4.33 1.02 7.57
CA LEU A 41 4.98 0.46 8.75
C LEU A 41 5.58 -0.93 8.45
N VAL A 42 4.91 -1.72 7.61
CA VAL A 42 5.47 -3.01 7.17
C VAL A 42 6.76 -2.76 6.38
N HIS A 43 6.76 -1.76 5.48
CA HIS A 43 7.96 -1.42 4.72
C HIS A 43 9.10 -0.93 5.62
N ILE A 44 8.81 -0.16 6.67
CA ILE A 44 9.83 0.27 7.62
C ILE A 44 10.48 -0.96 8.27
N LYS A 45 9.67 -1.91 8.72
CA LYS A 45 10.19 -3.15 9.29
C LYS A 45 11.04 -3.92 8.28
N GLN A 46 10.56 -4.04 7.04
CA GLN A 46 11.31 -4.70 5.97
C GLN A 46 12.66 -4.01 5.71
N PHE A 47 12.67 -2.68 5.71
CA PHE A 47 13.89 -1.92 5.52
C PHE A 47 14.93 -2.26 6.60
N PHE A 48 14.53 -2.25 7.86
CA PHE A 48 15.45 -2.55 8.96
C PHE A 48 15.82 -4.03 9.04
N ASP A 49 15.01 -4.92 8.42
CA ASP A 49 15.35 -6.33 8.27
C ASP A 49 16.30 -6.58 7.08
N GLY A 50 16.68 -5.53 6.35
CA GLY A 50 17.61 -5.63 5.22
C GLY A 50 16.98 -6.05 3.91
N LYS A 51 15.65 -6.01 3.79
CA LYS A 51 14.97 -6.38 2.55
C LYS A 51 15.06 -5.27 1.49
N ASN A 52 15.09 -5.67 0.21
CA ASN A 52 15.09 -4.74 -0.91
C ASN A 52 13.64 -4.33 -1.20
N LEU A 53 13.26 -3.11 -0.79
CA LEU A 53 11.89 -2.62 -0.93
C LEU A 53 11.48 -2.38 -2.38
N PHE A 54 12.44 -2.03 -3.25
CA PHE A 54 12.17 -1.64 -4.64
C PHE A 54 12.85 -2.60 -5.61
N ASP A 55 12.67 -3.91 -5.38
CA ASP A 55 13.30 -4.94 -6.18
C ASP A 55 12.74 -4.93 -7.61
N GLU A 56 13.55 -4.48 -8.56
CA GLU A 56 13.19 -4.36 -9.96
C GLU A 56 13.09 -5.69 -10.69
N ALA A 57 13.51 -6.80 -10.05
CA ALA A 57 13.31 -8.13 -10.62
C ALA A 57 11.83 -8.53 -10.67
N PHE A 58 10.98 -7.79 -9.94
CA PHE A 58 9.53 -8.05 -9.90
C PHE A 58 8.76 -6.80 -10.33
N SER A 59 7.62 -7.00 -11.00
CA SER A 59 6.69 -5.91 -11.21
C SER A 59 6.11 -5.48 -9.84
N TYR A 60 5.53 -4.27 -9.79
CA TYR A 60 4.99 -3.74 -8.53
C TYR A 60 4.04 -4.73 -7.84
N VAL A 61 3.10 -5.31 -8.60
CA VAL A 61 2.07 -6.20 -8.03
C VAL A 61 2.58 -7.61 -7.72
N GLU A 62 3.77 -7.95 -8.20
CA GLU A 62 4.41 -9.24 -7.93
C GLU A 62 5.53 -9.14 -6.89
N ARG A 63 5.90 -7.92 -6.50
CA ARG A 63 7.01 -7.67 -5.58
C ARG A 63 6.68 -8.21 -4.19
N PRO A 64 7.46 -9.15 -3.65
CA PRO A 64 7.14 -9.78 -2.36
C PRO A 64 6.95 -8.80 -1.20
N THR A 65 7.74 -7.72 -1.16
CA THR A 65 7.61 -6.72 -0.10
C THR A 65 6.30 -5.96 -0.19
N GLU A 66 5.82 -5.67 -1.40
CA GLU A 66 4.52 -5.02 -1.58
C GLU A 66 3.38 -5.96 -1.25
N ILE A 67 3.46 -7.21 -1.68
CA ILE A 67 2.42 -8.20 -1.38
C ILE A 67 2.28 -8.38 0.13
N GLU A 68 3.39 -8.50 0.85
CA GLU A 68 3.36 -8.62 2.31
C GLU A 68 2.69 -7.40 2.96
N ALA A 69 3.08 -6.20 2.54
CA ALA A 69 2.53 -4.97 3.09
C ALA A 69 1.02 -4.85 2.82
N TYR A 70 0.58 -5.19 1.60
CA TYR A 70 -0.83 -5.17 1.26
C TYR A 70 -1.64 -6.24 2.01
N ARG A 71 -1.06 -7.42 2.25
CA ARG A 71 -1.75 -8.46 3.04
C ARG A 71 -2.05 -7.99 4.45
N VAL A 72 -1.08 -7.34 5.09
CA VAL A 72 -1.28 -6.80 6.44
C VAL A 72 -2.36 -5.72 6.42
N ALA A 73 -2.33 -4.82 5.42
CA ALA A 73 -3.34 -3.77 5.29
C ALA A 73 -4.74 -4.35 5.05
N VAL A 74 -4.86 -5.37 4.18
CA VAL A 74 -6.13 -6.02 3.89
C VAL A 74 -6.69 -6.71 5.14
N ASP A 75 -5.85 -7.42 5.89
CA ASP A 75 -6.27 -8.07 7.14
C ASP A 75 -6.80 -7.04 8.13
N GLU A 76 -6.12 -5.91 8.25
CA GLU A 76 -6.53 -4.83 9.13
C GLU A 76 -7.85 -4.21 8.66
N ALA A 77 -8.01 -4.02 7.35
CA ALA A 77 -9.25 -3.50 6.77
C ALA A 77 -10.45 -4.41 7.10
N ARG A 78 -10.25 -5.72 7.01
CA ARG A 78 -11.29 -6.68 7.37
C ARG A 78 -11.65 -6.62 8.85
N LYS A 79 -10.66 -6.45 9.71
CA LYS A 79 -10.89 -6.28 11.15
C LYS A 79 -11.68 -5.01 11.47
N MET A 80 -11.51 -3.97 10.66
CA MET A 80 -12.24 -2.72 10.78
C MET A 80 -13.67 -2.81 10.27
N GLY A 81 -14.04 -3.93 9.64
CA GLY A 81 -15.38 -4.11 9.09
C GLY A 81 -15.58 -3.53 7.69
N MET A 82 -14.51 -3.22 6.96
CA MET A 82 -14.61 -2.76 5.58
C MET A 82 -15.13 -3.89 4.68
N SER A 83 -16.02 -3.54 3.74
CA SER A 83 -16.50 -4.50 2.75
C SER A 83 -15.40 -4.88 1.78
N GLU A 84 -15.52 -6.04 1.13
CA GLU A 84 -14.58 -6.47 0.09
C GLU A 84 -14.52 -5.46 -1.05
N GLU A 85 -15.66 -4.87 -1.40
CA GLU A 85 -15.72 -3.82 -2.42
C GLU A 85 -14.90 -2.59 -2.02
N ALA A 86 -15.04 -2.14 -0.77
CA ALA A 86 -14.27 -1.00 -0.26
C ALA A 86 -12.79 -1.31 -0.21
N ILE A 87 -12.42 -2.54 0.16
CA ILE A 87 -11.02 -2.98 0.16
C ILE A 87 -10.47 -2.99 -1.26
N ALA A 88 -11.24 -3.49 -2.23
CA ALA A 88 -10.83 -3.49 -3.63
C ALA A 88 -10.60 -2.06 -4.13
N ASP A 89 -11.47 -1.12 -3.77
CA ASP A 89 -11.31 0.30 -4.13
C ASP A 89 -10.03 0.88 -3.51
N TYR A 90 -9.75 0.56 -2.27
CA TYR A 90 -8.53 0.99 -1.59
C TYR A 90 -7.27 0.50 -2.32
N LEU A 91 -7.29 -0.73 -2.84
CA LEU A 91 -6.12 -1.34 -3.49
C LEU A 91 -5.86 -0.79 -4.89
N TYR A 92 -6.80 -0.02 -5.46
CA TYR A 92 -6.58 0.59 -6.76
C TYR A 92 -5.54 1.72 -6.64
N VAL A 93 -4.52 1.65 -7.47
CA VAL A 93 -3.50 2.71 -7.58
C VAL A 93 -3.33 3.09 -9.06
N GLU A 94 -3.08 4.37 -9.30
CA GLU A 94 -3.08 4.94 -10.65
C GLU A 94 -1.96 4.39 -11.55
N TRP A 95 -0.87 3.93 -10.96
CA TRP A 95 0.30 3.50 -11.73
C TRP A 95 0.29 2.03 -12.12
N VAL A 96 -0.76 1.29 -11.81
CA VAL A 96 -0.88 -0.10 -12.26
C VAL A 96 -1.91 -0.20 -13.38
N THR A 97 -1.68 -1.16 -14.29
CA THR A 97 -2.65 -1.44 -15.34
C THR A 97 -3.85 -2.17 -14.76
N ARG A 98 -4.95 -2.21 -15.52
CA ARG A 98 -6.13 -2.95 -15.13
C ARG A 98 -5.83 -4.43 -14.90
N LYS A 99 -4.97 -5.00 -15.74
CA LYS A 99 -4.54 -6.40 -15.62
C LYS A 99 -3.78 -6.64 -14.32
N GLU A 100 -2.85 -5.73 -14.00
CA GLU A 100 -2.06 -5.80 -12.77
C GLU A 100 -2.95 -5.63 -11.54
N TYR A 101 -3.92 -4.73 -11.60
CA TYR A 101 -4.87 -4.54 -10.51
C TYR A 101 -5.67 -5.82 -10.24
N LYS A 102 -6.20 -6.45 -11.28
CA LYS A 102 -6.91 -7.73 -11.14
C LYS A 102 -6.03 -8.82 -10.55
N GLN A 103 -4.77 -8.86 -10.97
CA GLN A 103 -3.80 -9.81 -10.45
C GLN A 103 -3.56 -9.58 -8.96
N LEU A 104 -3.44 -8.32 -8.54
CA LEU A 104 -3.24 -7.97 -7.13
C LEU A 104 -4.42 -8.41 -6.29
N LEU A 105 -5.65 -8.14 -6.74
CA LEU A 105 -6.86 -8.57 -6.04
C LEU A 105 -6.89 -10.09 -5.86
N LYS A 106 -6.56 -10.82 -6.92
CA LYS A 106 -6.51 -12.27 -6.89
C LYS A 106 -5.46 -12.78 -5.90
N THR A 107 -4.26 -12.20 -5.96
CA THR A 107 -3.14 -12.57 -5.08
C THR A 107 -3.51 -12.37 -3.62
N LEU A 108 -4.23 -11.30 -3.31
CA LEU A 108 -4.61 -10.95 -1.94
C LEU A 108 -5.92 -11.59 -1.50
N GLY A 109 -6.61 -12.28 -2.40
CA GLY A 109 -7.88 -12.92 -2.07
C GLY A 109 -9.01 -11.94 -1.81
N VAL A 110 -9.00 -10.79 -2.49
CA VAL A 110 -10.03 -9.76 -2.35
C VAL A 110 -11.06 -9.91 -3.45
N ASN A 111 -12.32 -10.01 -3.06
CA ASN A 111 -13.43 -10.13 -4.00
C ASN A 111 -13.92 -8.74 -4.40
N SER A 112 -13.81 -8.40 -5.69
CA SER A 112 -14.23 -7.09 -6.20
C SER A 112 -15.73 -6.98 -6.50
N GLY A 113 -16.48 -8.07 -6.29
CA GLY A 113 -17.93 -8.08 -6.54
C GLY A 113 -18.31 -8.25 -8.01
N SER A 114 -17.36 -8.48 -8.87
CA SER A 114 -17.65 -8.67 -10.31
C SER A 114 -17.10 -9.96 -10.83
#